data_1ff7dba33abacbbfa96b23936123bf27
#
_entry.id   1ff7dba33abacbbfa96b23936123bf27
#
_cell.length_a   1.000
_cell.length_b   1.000
_cell.length_c   1.000
_cell.angle_alpha   90.00
_cell.angle_beta   90.00
_cell.angle_gamma   90.00
#
_symmetry.space_group_name_H-M   'P 1'
#
loop_
_entity.id
_entity.type
_entity.pdbx_description
1 polymer ?
#
loop_
_entity_poly.entity_id
_entity_poly.type
_entity_poly.pdbx_seq_one_letter_code
_entity_poly.pdbx_strand_id
1 'polypeptide(L)'
;MPENSPYPLKEATKSRLLRIPPNNIDAERALLGAIMLKPEAMHDVSVTVYPESFYADKHREIFRAILALFTKGDPIDILSVTTKLKDRDALERTGGASYLTELVEMVPAAGNALYYAELVQNKSILRGLINAADDIAELAYSDPENIDEAMDIAEKKVYQVTNAPTTQKFTPIGSSLTEAWQRFELLNSQENVHRGIPTGFAALDNFLSGLQKSDLIILAARPSMGKTTFALDIARNAACRYGKSVGIFSLEMSDQQLVDRMLAAEAGVDSWKLRTGKLSTDQEFEAVQAAMARLSEAPIHIDDQPGNNILKMRSSARRLKNEHGLDLLIVDYLQLMSPTSAKASDSMVQQVTEISRSLKILARELDVPVVALSQLSRAVEQRGGKPRLSDLRDSGSIEQDADLVMFIHREDKIHKDQPSDRPNIAEILVEKHRNGPVGSAELYFDDKHVRFLSLDTHHGNEAIAAASKNDDF
;
A
#
# COMPACT_ATOMS: atom_id res chain seq x y z
N MET A 1 0.46 28.99 31.93
CA MET A 1 1.52 28.09 32.40
C MET A 1 1.38 26.75 31.68
N PRO A 2 2.32 26.40 30.83
CA PRO A 2 2.40 25.05 30.26
C PRO A 2 3.52 24.33 30.98
N GLU A 3 3.37 23.04 31.25
CA GLU A 3 4.48 22.12 31.47
C GLU A 3 3.94 20.72 31.58
N ASN A 4 4.30 19.90 30.58
CA ASN A 4 4.85 18.58 30.86
C ASN A 4 5.22 17.91 29.54
N SER A 5 6.49 18.10 29.12
CA SER A 5 7.15 17.27 28.13
C SER A 5 7.70 16.02 28.86
N PRO A 6 7.38 14.80 28.42
CA PRO A 6 7.80 13.57 29.10
C PRO A 6 9.24 13.12 28.81
N TYR A 7 10.05 13.91 28.14
CA TYR A 7 11.45 13.58 27.86
C TYR A 7 12.38 14.59 28.53
N PRO A 8 13.17 14.18 29.55
CA PRO A 8 14.19 15.05 30.10
C PRO A 8 15.30 15.21 29.07
N LEU A 9 15.42 16.40 28.48
CA LEU A 9 16.60 16.84 27.76
C LEU A 9 17.76 16.96 28.78
N LYS A 10 18.44 15.84 29.04
CA LYS A 10 19.71 15.87 29.77
C LYS A 10 20.78 16.47 28.86
N GLU A 11 21.18 17.70 29.20
CA GLU A 11 22.47 18.33 28.95
C GLU A 11 23.27 17.84 27.72
N ALA A 12 22.95 18.36 26.56
CA ALA A 12 23.73 18.21 25.34
C ALA A 12 24.83 19.31 25.28
N THR A 13 25.73 19.33 26.26
CA THR A 13 26.96 20.17 26.20
C THR A 13 28.10 19.43 26.87
N LYS A 14 28.53 18.31 26.29
CA LYS A 14 29.86 17.74 26.56
C LYS A 14 30.39 17.11 25.29
N SER A 15 31.37 17.81 24.71
CA SER A 15 32.45 17.32 23.84
C SER A 15 32.05 16.36 22.71
N ARG A 16 32.32 16.74 21.46
CA ARG A 16 32.58 15.84 20.33
C ARG A 16 33.83 15.00 20.61
N LEU A 17 33.82 14.24 21.69
CA LEU A 17 34.71 13.13 21.89
C LEU A 17 34.33 12.06 20.84
N LEU A 18 35.34 11.49 20.19
CA LEU A 18 35.23 10.37 19.27
C LEU A 18 34.23 9.34 19.82
N ARG A 19 32.99 9.39 19.35
CA ARG A 19 31.96 8.44 19.74
C ARG A 19 32.25 7.15 19.00
N ILE A 20 32.60 6.10 19.72
CA ILE A 20 32.82 4.76 19.18
C ILE A 20 31.43 4.30 18.63
N PRO A 21 31.33 3.91 17.36
CA PRO A 21 30.08 3.40 16.80
C PRO A 21 29.57 2.20 17.62
N PRO A 22 28.24 2.02 17.75
CA PRO A 22 27.65 0.90 18.47
C PRO A 22 28.17 -0.44 17.97
N ASN A 23 28.78 -1.22 18.84
CA ASN A 23 29.33 -2.54 18.53
C ASN A 23 29.15 -3.53 19.72
N ASN A 24 29.33 -4.81 19.44
CA ASN A 24 29.41 -5.87 20.45
C ASN A 24 30.35 -6.96 19.90
N ILE A 25 31.65 -6.73 20.12
CA ILE A 25 32.70 -7.60 19.60
C ILE A 25 32.57 -9.02 20.18
N ASP A 26 32.15 -9.15 21.45
CA ASP A 26 32.00 -10.46 22.09
C ASP A 26 30.85 -11.25 21.46
N ALA A 27 29.74 -10.58 21.11
CA ALA A 27 28.65 -11.22 20.36
C ALA A 27 29.09 -11.64 18.94
N GLU A 28 29.90 -10.82 18.26
CA GLU A 28 30.45 -11.17 16.94
C GLU A 28 31.36 -12.42 17.03
N ARG A 29 32.23 -12.46 18.02
CA ARG A 29 33.13 -13.63 18.29
C ARG A 29 32.32 -14.87 18.59
N ALA A 30 31.35 -14.77 19.51
CA ALA A 30 30.48 -15.87 19.89
C ALA A 30 29.66 -16.40 18.71
N LEU A 31 29.15 -15.51 17.84
CA LEU A 31 28.42 -15.87 16.64
C LEU A 31 29.27 -16.69 15.67
N LEU A 32 30.45 -16.18 15.31
CA LEU A 32 31.35 -16.84 14.35
C LEU A 32 31.81 -18.22 14.89
N GLY A 33 32.16 -18.31 16.16
CA GLY A 33 32.53 -19.56 16.80
C GLY A 33 31.35 -20.56 16.87
N ALA A 34 30.14 -20.07 17.20
CA ALA A 34 28.94 -20.91 17.27
C ALA A 34 28.58 -21.52 15.89
N ILE A 35 28.75 -20.77 14.79
CA ILE A 35 28.54 -21.27 13.43
C ILE A 35 29.56 -22.37 13.10
N MET A 36 30.81 -22.20 13.43
CA MET A 36 31.85 -23.23 13.18
C MET A 36 31.67 -24.49 14.04
N LEU A 37 31.03 -24.38 15.20
CA LEU A 37 30.70 -25.54 16.06
C LEU A 37 29.41 -26.23 15.62
N LYS A 38 28.43 -25.47 15.13
CA LYS A 38 27.12 -25.95 14.70
C LYS A 38 26.74 -25.32 13.38
N PRO A 39 27.21 -25.89 12.24
CA PRO A 39 26.97 -25.32 10.91
C PRO A 39 25.51 -25.17 10.51
N GLU A 40 24.60 -26.01 11.05
CA GLU A 40 23.16 -25.92 10.78
C GLU A 40 22.57 -24.57 11.22
N ALA A 41 23.16 -23.89 12.21
CA ALA A 41 22.73 -22.58 12.64
C ALA A 41 22.83 -21.54 11.52
N MET A 42 23.61 -21.81 10.46
CA MET A 42 23.79 -20.91 9.33
C MET A 42 22.49 -20.69 8.54
N HIS A 43 21.56 -21.65 8.57
CA HIS A 43 20.24 -21.49 7.94
C HIS A 43 19.45 -20.29 8.52
N ASP A 44 19.47 -20.13 9.83
CA ASP A 44 18.79 -19.03 10.53
C ASP A 44 19.64 -17.75 10.53
N VAL A 45 20.95 -17.88 10.72
CA VAL A 45 21.88 -16.76 10.79
C VAL A 45 22.01 -16.04 9.46
N SER A 46 22.08 -16.75 8.32
CA SER A 46 22.26 -16.15 6.98
C SER A 46 21.13 -15.23 6.56
N VAL A 47 19.97 -15.38 7.16
CA VAL A 47 18.78 -14.54 6.93
C VAL A 47 18.76 -13.31 7.84
N THR A 48 19.46 -13.37 8.98
CA THR A 48 19.46 -12.32 10.01
C THR A 48 20.63 -11.37 9.86
N VAL A 49 21.82 -11.86 9.51
CA VAL A 49 23.07 -11.09 9.48
C VAL A 49 23.75 -11.19 8.13
N TYR A 50 24.33 -10.08 7.70
CA TYR A 50 25.15 -9.97 6.48
C TYR A 50 26.60 -9.65 6.86
N PRO A 51 27.58 -9.83 5.96
CA PRO A 51 28.98 -9.47 6.25
C PRO A 51 29.10 -8.02 6.76
N GLU A 52 28.33 -7.10 6.23
CA GLU A 52 28.33 -5.69 6.59
C GLU A 52 27.73 -5.42 7.99
N SER A 53 27.03 -6.38 8.57
CA SER A 53 26.49 -6.29 9.93
C SER A 53 27.58 -6.35 11.02
N PHE A 54 28.75 -6.87 10.69
CA PHE A 54 29.88 -6.94 11.63
C PHE A 54 30.61 -5.61 11.72
N TYR A 55 31.02 -5.24 12.93
CA TYR A 55 31.82 -4.03 13.18
C TYR A 55 33.29 -4.26 12.85
N ALA A 56 33.86 -5.38 13.30
CA ALA A 56 35.27 -5.71 13.07
C ALA A 56 35.49 -6.23 11.64
N ASP A 57 36.39 -5.61 10.88
CA ASP A 57 36.70 -6.01 9.51
C ASP A 57 37.12 -7.47 9.38
N LYS A 58 37.92 -7.95 10.35
CA LYS A 58 38.35 -9.36 10.42
C LYS A 58 37.16 -10.32 10.57
N HIS A 59 36.13 -9.95 11.35
CA HIS A 59 34.90 -10.76 11.50
C HIS A 59 34.07 -10.73 10.23
N ARG A 60 34.02 -9.60 9.56
CA ARG A 60 33.35 -9.44 8.26
C ARG A 60 33.94 -10.38 7.20
N GLU A 61 35.26 -10.46 7.12
CA GLU A 61 35.96 -11.36 6.19
C GLU A 61 35.76 -12.85 6.56
N ILE A 62 35.81 -13.19 7.84
CA ILE A 62 35.52 -14.57 8.31
C ILE A 62 34.08 -14.95 7.93
N PHE A 63 33.09 -14.09 8.19
CA PHE A 63 31.71 -14.37 7.86
C PHE A 63 31.50 -14.49 6.34
N ARG A 64 32.17 -13.68 5.50
CA ARG A 64 32.15 -13.83 4.04
C ARG A 64 32.70 -15.18 3.59
N ALA A 65 33.74 -15.70 4.23
CA ALA A 65 34.27 -17.02 3.93
C ALA A 65 33.27 -18.13 4.33
N ILE A 66 32.68 -18.03 5.51
CA ILE A 66 31.63 -18.94 6.00
C ILE A 66 30.41 -18.92 5.05
N LEU A 67 29.92 -17.74 4.67
CA LEU A 67 28.78 -17.60 3.77
C LEU A 67 29.06 -18.20 2.37
N ALA A 68 30.29 -18.07 1.87
CA ALA A 68 30.70 -18.66 0.59
C ALA A 68 30.77 -20.19 0.66
N LEU A 69 31.18 -20.79 1.78
CA LEU A 69 31.13 -22.24 2.01
C LEU A 69 29.67 -22.71 2.09
N PHE A 70 28.83 -22.02 2.88
CA PHE A 70 27.42 -22.32 3.03
C PHE A 70 26.68 -22.34 1.70
N THR A 71 26.89 -21.30 0.86
CA THR A 71 26.25 -21.18 -0.44
C THR A 71 26.62 -22.30 -1.41
N LYS A 72 27.83 -22.87 -1.27
CA LYS A 72 28.31 -24.01 -2.08
C LYS A 72 27.89 -25.36 -1.53
N GLY A 73 27.39 -25.41 -0.29
CA GLY A 73 27.13 -26.66 0.43
C GLY A 73 28.40 -27.34 0.93
N ASP A 74 29.53 -26.62 1.02
CA ASP A 74 30.79 -27.10 1.54
C ASP A 74 30.73 -27.16 3.09
N PRO A 75 31.50 -28.06 3.76
CA PRO A 75 31.57 -28.13 5.22
C PRO A 75 32.04 -26.79 5.83
N ILE A 76 31.45 -26.42 6.97
CA ILE A 76 31.83 -25.20 7.71
C ILE A 76 32.52 -25.68 9.01
N ASP A 77 33.82 -25.69 8.97
CA ASP A 77 34.69 -25.98 10.13
C ASP A 77 35.96 -25.12 10.06
N ILE A 78 36.80 -25.18 11.11
CA ILE A 78 38.04 -24.39 11.22
C ILE A 78 38.91 -24.61 9.96
N LEU A 79 39.04 -25.85 9.49
CA LEU A 79 39.94 -26.20 8.38
C LEU A 79 39.43 -25.60 7.07
N SER A 80 38.14 -25.81 6.80
CA SER A 80 37.49 -25.29 5.56
C SER A 80 37.49 -23.77 5.50
N VAL A 81 37.17 -23.09 6.64
CA VAL A 81 37.21 -21.63 6.75
C VAL A 81 38.66 -21.11 6.58
N THR A 82 39.66 -21.78 7.22
CA THR A 82 41.07 -21.41 7.03
C THR A 82 41.52 -21.53 5.60
N THR A 83 41.14 -22.60 4.90
CA THR A 83 41.45 -22.81 3.47
C THR A 83 40.80 -21.73 2.64
N LYS A 84 39.52 -21.41 2.88
CA LYS A 84 38.78 -20.40 2.14
C LYS A 84 39.35 -18.99 2.36
N LEU A 85 39.83 -18.66 3.54
CA LEU A 85 40.50 -17.39 3.83
C LEU A 85 41.89 -17.32 3.16
N LYS A 86 42.63 -18.43 3.05
CA LYS A 86 43.88 -18.50 2.31
C LYS A 86 43.66 -18.23 0.81
N ASP A 87 42.65 -18.86 0.20
CA ASP A 87 42.30 -18.66 -1.21
C ASP A 87 41.97 -17.19 -1.54
N ARG A 88 41.63 -16.39 -0.53
CA ARG A 88 41.30 -14.97 -0.64
C ARG A 88 42.40 -14.02 -0.17
N ASP A 89 43.58 -14.54 0.17
CA ASP A 89 44.69 -13.78 0.73
C ASP A 89 44.27 -12.98 2.02
N ALA A 90 43.27 -13.48 2.74
CA ALA A 90 42.69 -12.81 3.90
C ALA A 90 43.11 -13.43 5.26
N LEU A 91 43.72 -14.62 5.29
CA LEU A 91 43.98 -15.37 6.52
C LEU A 91 44.82 -14.58 7.52
N GLU A 92 45.91 -13.98 7.11
CA GLU A 92 46.80 -13.22 8.00
C GLU A 92 46.12 -11.98 8.59
N ARG A 93 45.31 -11.31 7.74
CA ARG A 93 44.55 -10.11 8.17
C ARG A 93 43.42 -10.44 9.16
N THR A 94 42.95 -11.68 9.19
CA THR A 94 41.92 -12.13 10.10
C THR A 94 42.46 -12.69 11.42
N GLY A 95 43.76 -12.75 11.57
CA GLY A 95 44.43 -13.25 12.79
C GLY A 95 44.91 -14.68 12.71
N GLY A 96 44.94 -15.27 11.51
CA GLY A 96 45.44 -16.62 11.27
C GLY A 96 44.54 -17.74 11.80
N ALA A 97 44.98 -18.97 11.66
CA ALA A 97 44.22 -20.14 12.10
C ALA A 97 44.07 -20.16 13.66
N SER A 98 45.00 -19.59 14.39
CA SER A 98 44.94 -19.49 15.86
C SER A 98 43.74 -18.67 16.32
N TYR A 99 43.40 -17.59 15.61
CA TYR A 99 42.24 -16.77 15.94
C TYR A 99 40.90 -17.51 15.69
N LEU A 100 40.83 -18.32 14.63
CA LEU A 100 39.67 -19.17 14.40
C LEU A 100 39.46 -20.21 15.51
N THR A 101 40.54 -20.78 16.01
CA THR A 101 40.50 -21.69 17.15
C THR A 101 40.01 -20.98 18.41
N GLU A 102 40.55 -19.79 18.69
CA GLU A 102 40.12 -18.95 19.82
C GLU A 102 38.62 -18.63 19.75
N LEU A 103 38.09 -18.31 18.55
CA LEU A 103 36.65 -18.03 18.34
C LEU A 103 35.78 -19.24 18.75
N VAL A 104 36.21 -20.44 18.41
CA VAL A 104 35.48 -21.68 18.72
C VAL A 104 35.55 -22.01 20.21
N GLU A 105 36.71 -21.82 20.85
CA GLU A 105 36.92 -22.09 22.28
C GLU A 105 36.16 -21.12 23.20
N MET A 106 35.91 -19.88 22.71
CA MET A 106 35.22 -18.85 23.50
C MET A 106 33.68 -18.97 23.50
N VAL A 107 33.09 -19.89 22.74
CA VAL A 107 31.62 -19.99 22.64
C VAL A 107 31.01 -20.55 23.92
N PRO A 108 30.15 -19.78 24.62
CA PRO A 108 29.52 -20.29 25.84
C PRO A 108 28.47 -21.37 25.58
N ALA A 109 27.73 -21.25 24.44
CA ALA A 109 26.69 -22.21 24.02
C ALA A 109 26.45 -22.09 22.51
N ALA A 110 26.84 -23.10 21.75
CA ALA A 110 26.67 -23.12 20.30
C ALA A 110 25.17 -23.08 19.84
N GLY A 111 24.24 -23.46 20.72
CA GLY A 111 22.82 -23.40 20.47
C GLY A 111 22.24 -21.97 20.38
N ASN A 112 22.96 -20.94 20.83
CA ASN A 112 22.49 -19.56 20.92
C ASN A 112 22.95 -18.70 19.73
N ALA A 113 23.34 -19.28 18.60
CA ALA A 113 23.84 -18.55 17.43
C ALA A 113 22.85 -17.49 16.93
N LEU A 114 21.55 -17.80 16.90
CA LEU A 114 20.52 -16.83 16.49
C LEU A 114 20.44 -15.62 17.42
N TYR A 115 20.53 -15.82 18.73
CA TYR A 115 20.55 -14.73 19.70
C TYR A 115 21.77 -13.81 19.50
N TYR A 116 22.96 -14.40 19.26
CA TYR A 116 24.15 -13.60 18.96
C TYR A 116 24.02 -12.85 17.64
N ALA A 117 23.37 -13.47 16.63
CA ALA A 117 23.08 -12.81 15.37
C ALA A 117 22.16 -11.59 15.55
N GLU A 118 21.11 -11.71 16.36
CA GLU A 118 20.21 -10.60 16.68
C GLU A 118 20.95 -9.45 17.38
N LEU A 119 21.84 -9.75 18.32
CA LEU A 119 22.68 -8.73 18.99
C LEU A 119 23.58 -7.98 18.00
N VAL A 120 24.22 -8.69 17.07
CA VAL A 120 25.06 -8.12 16.02
C VAL A 120 24.23 -7.25 15.10
N GLN A 121 23.06 -7.74 14.65
CA GLN A 121 22.15 -7.02 13.76
C GLN A 121 21.62 -5.74 14.42
N ASN A 122 21.21 -5.78 15.67
CA ASN A 122 20.76 -4.60 16.40
C ASN A 122 21.82 -3.49 16.44
N LYS A 123 23.10 -3.87 16.65
CA LYS A 123 24.22 -2.90 16.61
C LYS A 123 24.48 -2.39 15.19
N SER A 124 24.31 -3.23 14.18
CA SER A 124 24.39 -2.83 12.78
C SER A 124 23.32 -1.79 12.40
N ILE A 125 22.07 -2.02 12.80
CA ILE A 125 20.97 -1.07 12.58
C ILE A 125 21.28 0.29 13.22
N LEU A 126 21.78 0.31 14.46
CA LEU A 126 22.17 1.56 15.13
C LEU A 126 23.28 2.30 14.37
N ARG A 127 24.28 1.58 13.83
CA ARG A 127 25.32 2.18 12.98
C ARG A 127 24.72 2.71 11.68
N GLY A 128 23.80 1.95 11.05
CA GLY A 128 23.08 2.40 9.88
C GLY A 128 22.33 3.70 10.10
N LEU A 129 21.66 3.85 11.26
CA LEU A 129 20.98 5.10 11.63
C LEU A 129 21.96 6.27 11.82
N ILE A 130 23.12 6.03 12.42
CA ILE A 130 24.16 7.07 12.55
C ILE A 130 24.65 7.50 11.19
N ASN A 131 24.99 6.55 10.30
CA ASN A 131 25.46 6.86 8.95
C ASN A 131 24.38 7.61 8.14
N ALA A 132 23.12 7.19 8.23
CA ALA A 132 22.01 7.89 7.57
C ALA A 132 21.84 9.32 8.10
N ALA A 133 22.00 9.53 9.41
CA ALA A 133 21.94 10.86 10.02
C ALA A 133 23.09 11.76 9.56
N ASP A 134 24.32 11.21 9.46
CA ASP A 134 25.48 11.93 8.96
C ASP A 134 25.31 12.30 7.48
N ASP A 135 24.85 11.36 6.64
CA ASP A 135 24.56 11.60 5.23
C ASP A 135 23.47 12.66 5.03
N ILE A 136 22.42 12.67 5.87
CA ILE A 136 21.33 13.66 5.84
C ILE A 136 21.87 15.03 6.27
N ALA A 137 22.72 15.07 7.28
CA ALA A 137 23.35 16.32 7.72
C ALA A 137 24.25 16.89 6.61
N GLU A 138 25.05 16.06 5.95
CA GLU A 138 25.91 16.49 4.82
C GLU A 138 25.07 17.01 3.65
N LEU A 139 23.95 16.32 3.31
CA LEU A 139 23.00 16.77 2.30
C LEU A 139 22.42 18.16 2.66
N ALA A 140 22.02 18.37 3.92
CA ALA A 140 21.46 19.63 4.36
C ALA A 140 22.49 20.77 4.34
N TYR A 141 23.77 20.48 4.69
CA TYR A 141 24.85 21.48 4.65
C TYR A 141 25.28 21.81 3.21
N SER A 142 25.00 20.98 2.21
CA SER A 142 25.30 21.25 0.81
C SER A 142 24.39 22.31 0.17
N ASP A 143 23.39 22.81 0.90
CA ASP A 143 22.43 23.84 0.47
C ASP A 143 21.78 23.52 -0.90
N PRO A 144 21.06 22.40 -1.02
CA PRO A 144 20.52 21.94 -2.28
C PRO A 144 19.49 22.92 -2.87
N GLU A 145 19.56 23.16 -4.18
CA GLU A 145 18.62 24.05 -4.89
C GLU A 145 17.15 23.53 -4.80
N ASN A 146 16.97 22.22 -4.74
CA ASN A 146 15.66 21.57 -4.67
C ASN A 146 15.46 20.92 -3.30
N ILE A 147 14.69 21.59 -2.42
CA ILE A 147 14.41 21.12 -1.06
C ILE A 147 13.56 19.84 -1.07
N ASP A 148 12.60 19.71 -1.99
CA ASP A 148 11.74 18.53 -2.07
C ASP A 148 12.55 17.27 -2.42
N GLU A 149 13.49 17.40 -3.36
CA GLU A 149 14.39 16.30 -3.72
C GLU A 149 15.32 15.91 -2.56
N ALA A 150 15.82 16.88 -1.82
CA ALA A 150 16.64 16.64 -0.64
C ALA A 150 15.84 15.91 0.46
N MET A 151 14.58 16.25 0.67
CA MET A 151 13.69 15.58 1.60
C MET A 151 13.42 14.13 1.16
N ASP A 152 13.16 13.90 -0.12
CA ASP A 152 12.96 12.54 -0.67
C ASP A 152 14.21 11.66 -0.48
N ILE A 153 15.41 12.23 -0.69
CA ILE A 153 16.70 11.54 -0.45
C ILE A 153 16.86 11.20 1.04
N ALA A 154 16.57 12.14 1.92
CA ALA A 154 16.67 11.94 3.38
C ALA A 154 15.71 10.85 3.86
N GLU A 155 14.45 10.88 3.42
CA GLU A 155 13.46 9.84 3.73
C GLU A 155 13.92 8.46 3.23
N LYS A 156 14.43 8.37 2.01
CA LYS A 156 14.97 7.13 1.43
C LYS A 156 16.12 6.57 2.25
N LYS A 157 17.03 7.42 2.76
CA LYS A 157 18.16 7.01 3.59
C LYS A 157 17.69 6.39 4.92
N VAL A 158 16.75 7.03 5.61
CA VAL A 158 16.15 6.51 6.85
C VAL A 158 15.41 5.20 6.56
N TYR A 159 14.61 5.18 5.49
CA TYR A 159 13.84 4.01 5.09
C TYR A 159 14.70 2.78 4.83
N GLN A 160 15.85 2.94 4.17
CA GLN A 160 16.79 1.84 3.89
C GLN A 160 17.30 1.17 5.16
N VAL A 161 17.47 1.92 6.25
CA VAL A 161 17.94 1.40 7.52
C VAL A 161 16.80 0.73 8.32
N THR A 162 15.62 1.36 8.35
CA THR A 162 14.47 0.86 9.14
C THR A 162 13.79 -0.35 8.51
N ASN A 163 13.87 -0.48 7.18
CA ASN A 163 13.31 -1.60 6.42
C ASN A 163 14.41 -2.50 5.80
N ALA A 164 15.59 -2.59 6.46
CA ALA A 164 16.50 -3.69 6.19
C ALA A 164 15.69 -4.99 6.24
N PRO A 165 15.93 -5.95 5.33
CA PRO A 165 15.06 -7.11 5.16
C PRO A 165 14.86 -7.83 6.51
N THR A 166 13.73 -7.51 7.14
CA THR A 166 13.25 -8.27 8.30
C THR A 166 12.88 -9.62 7.73
N THR A 167 13.56 -10.64 8.16
CA THR A 167 13.41 -12.02 7.75
C THR A 167 11.92 -12.37 7.63
N GLN A 168 11.43 -12.56 6.42
CA GLN A 168 10.14 -13.22 6.23
C GLN A 168 10.32 -14.68 6.66
N LYS A 169 10.04 -14.97 7.93
CA LYS A 169 9.99 -16.36 8.40
C LYS A 169 8.79 -17.03 7.73
N PHE A 170 9.01 -18.24 7.20
CA PHE A 170 7.88 -19.08 6.83
C PHE A 170 6.97 -19.24 8.04
N THR A 171 5.70 -18.86 7.90
CA THR A 171 4.71 -19.03 8.96
C THR A 171 4.17 -20.46 8.90
N PRO A 172 4.27 -21.25 9.98
CA PRO A 172 3.65 -22.57 10.01
C PRO A 172 2.15 -22.46 9.77
N ILE A 173 1.60 -23.31 8.91
CA ILE A 173 0.18 -23.28 8.53
C ILE A 173 -0.76 -23.41 9.74
N GLY A 174 -0.31 -24.08 10.80
CA GLY A 174 -1.09 -24.28 12.02
C GLY A 174 -1.51 -22.97 12.71
N SER A 175 -0.63 -21.96 12.77
CA SER A 175 -0.98 -20.64 13.32
C SER A 175 -2.04 -19.93 12.47
N SER A 176 -1.90 -19.97 11.15
CA SER A 176 -2.84 -19.37 10.21
C SER A 176 -4.20 -20.09 10.19
N LEU A 177 -4.25 -21.39 10.49
CA LEU A 177 -5.52 -22.14 10.60
C LEU A 177 -6.37 -21.69 11.79
N THR A 178 -5.74 -21.36 12.92
CA THR A 178 -6.46 -20.87 14.12
C THR A 178 -7.14 -19.52 13.82
N GLU A 179 -6.41 -18.61 13.17
CA GLU A 179 -6.97 -17.32 12.74
C GLU A 179 -8.09 -17.49 11.69
N ALA A 180 -7.91 -18.45 10.75
CA ALA A 180 -8.92 -18.75 9.75
C ALA A 180 -10.21 -19.30 10.39
N TRP A 181 -10.09 -20.14 11.42
CA TRP A 181 -11.24 -20.68 12.14
C TRP A 181 -12.02 -19.60 12.90
N GLN A 182 -11.32 -18.74 13.65
CA GLN A 182 -11.95 -17.63 14.36
C GLN A 182 -12.71 -16.70 13.39
N ARG A 183 -12.12 -16.43 12.23
CA ARG A 183 -12.74 -15.63 11.18
C ARG A 183 -13.99 -16.31 10.60
N PHE A 184 -13.94 -17.65 10.41
CA PHE A 184 -15.08 -18.44 9.94
C PHE A 184 -16.23 -18.44 10.96
N GLU A 185 -15.93 -18.61 12.25
CA GLU A 185 -16.94 -18.53 13.32
C GLU A 185 -17.63 -17.16 13.35
N LEU A 186 -16.86 -16.07 13.20
CA LEU A 186 -17.38 -14.71 13.21
C LEU A 186 -18.33 -14.47 12.02
N LEU A 187 -17.96 -14.94 10.83
CA LEU A 187 -18.79 -14.84 9.62
C LEU A 187 -20.07 -15.69 9.70
N ASN A 188 -20.02 -16.82 10.41
CA ASN A 188 -21.17 -17.71 10.55
C ASN A 188 -22.13 -17.27 11.68
N SER A 189 -21.66 -16.47 12.64
CA SER A 189 -22.44 -16.06 13.81
C SER A 189 -23.27 -14.79 13.59
N GLN A 190 -23.01 -14.02 12.54
CA GLN A 190 -23.68 -12.74 12.25
C GLN A 190 -24.20 -12.72 10.82
N GLU A 191 -25.51 -12.64 10.64
CA GLU A 191 -26.14 -12.32 9.36
C GLU A 191 -25.74 -10.90 8.95
N ASN A 192 -25.22 -10.72 7.74
CA ASN A 192 -24.77 -9.44 7.13
C ASN A 192 -23.36 -8.93 7.50
N VAL A 193 -22.47 -9.77 8.02
CA VAL A 193 -21.06 -9.38 8.13
C VAL A 193 -20.32 -9.67 6.80
N HIS A 194 -19.95 -8.63 6.09
CA HIS A 194 -19.07 -8.78 4.94
C HIS A 194 -17.63 -9.02 5.40
N ARG A 195 -16.93 -9.90 4.73
CA ARG A 195 -15.52 -10.20 5.01
C ARG A 195 -14.61 -9.00 4.74
N GLY A 196 -14.94 -8.20 3.72
CA GLY A 196 -14.20 -7.00 3.29
C GLY A 196 -14.93 -5.71 3.65
N ILE A 197 -14.45 -4.59 3.11
CA ILE A 197 -15.07 -3.28 3.25
C ILE A 197 -16.31 -3.22 2.34
N PRO A 198 -17.51 -2.96 2.89
CA PRO A 198 -18.73 -2.87 2.07
C PRO A 198 -18.66 -1.71 1.10
N THR A 199 -19.09 -1.94 -0.14
CA THR A 199 -19.24 -0.87 -1.15
C THR A 199 -20.50 -0.04 -0.92
N GLY A 200 -21.46 -0.59 -0.18
CA GLY A 200 -22.78 -0.02 0.05
C GLY A 200 -23.79 -0.29 -1.06
N PHE A 201 -23.41 -1.10 -2.07
CA PHE A 201 -24.29 -1.61 -3.12
C PHE A 201 -24.52 -3.10 -2.91
N ALA A 202 -25.72 -3.46 -2.42
CA ALA A 202 -26.01 -4.82 -1.99
C ALA A 202 -25.74 -5.88 -3.08
N ALA A 203 -26.10 -5.59 -4.33
CA ALA A 203 -25.85 -6.51 -5.45
C ALA A 203 -24.36 -6.77 -5.65
N LEU A 204 -23.51 -5.74 -5.49
CA LEU A 204 -22.08 -5.84 -5.62
C LEU A 204 -21.44 -6.49 -4.38
N ASP A 205 -21.89 -6.12 -3.19
CA ASP A 205 -21.38 -6.66 -1.91
C ASP A 205 -21.67 -8.15 -1.77
N ASN A 206 -22.83 -8.63 -2.20
CA ASN A 206 -23.16 -10.05 -2.25
C ASN A 206 -22.24 -10.83 -3.21
N PHE A 207 -21.80 -10.18 -4.27
CA PHE A 207 -20.92 -10.79 -5.27
C PHE A 207 -19.46 -10.79 -4.83
N LEU A 208 -18.98 -9.67 -4.23
CA LEU A 208 -17.60 -9.48 -3.81
C LEU A 208 -17.32 -9.89 -2.36
N SER A 209 -18.36 -10.02 -1.52
CA SER A 209 -18.25 -10.10 -0.05
C SER A 209 -17.50 -8.88 0.53
N GLY A 210 -17.67 -7.70 -0.11
CA GLY A 210 -16.92 -6.48 0.18
C GLY A 210 -15.51 -6.46 -0.42
N LEU A 211 -14.83 -5.30 -0.33
CA LEU A 211 -13.46 -5.11 -0.82
C LEU A 211 -12.47 -5.72 0.17
N GLN A 212 -11.66 -6.69 -0.28
CA GLN A 212 -10.79 -7.47 0.60
C GLN A 212 -9.49 -6.72 0.92
N LYS A 213 -9.01 -6.88 2.15
CA LYS A 213 -7.70 -6.35 2.57
C LYS A 213 -6.57 -6.86 1.68
N SER A 214 -5.55 -6.03 1.49
CA SER A 214 -4.36 -6.33 0.68
C SER A 214 -4.65 -6.53 -0.83
N ASP A 215 -5.90 -6.33 -1.30
CA ASP A 215 -6.23 -6.42 -2.71
C ASP A 215 -5.99 -5.11 -3.45
N LEU A 216 -5.45 -5.24 -4.66
CA LEU A 216 -5.43 -4.18 -5.67
C LEU A 216 -6.67 -4.34 -6.55
N ILE A 217 -7.53 -3.33 -6.52
CA ILE A 217 -8.81 -3.28 -7.23
C ILE A 217 -8.71 -2.23 -8.32
N ILE A 218 -8.89 -2.63 -9.55
CA ILE A 218 -8.91 -1.70 -10.69
C ILE A 218 -10.35 -1.40 -11.06
N LEU A 219 -10.71 -0.13 -11.02
CA LEU A 219 -11.99 0.37 -11.52
C LEU A 219 -11.73 1.18 -12.79
N ALA A 220 -12.17 0.67 -13.92
CA ALA A 220 -11.91 1.33 -15.19
C ALA A 220 -13.19 1.65 -15.96
N ALA A 221 -13.15 2.80 -16.65
CA ALA A 221 -14.26 3.25 -17.49
C ALA A 221 -13.77 4.18 -18.61
N ARG A 222 -14.62 4.39 -19.60
CA ARG A 222 -14.44 5.51 -20.54
C ARG A 222 -14.79 6.84 -19.84
N PRO A 223 -14.28 7.98 -20.33
CA PRO A 223 -14.67 9.30 -19.83
C PRO A 223 -16.19 9.48 -19.78
N SER A 224 -16.66 10.18 -18.76
CA SER A 224 -18.08 10.50 -18.54
C SER A 224 -19.02 9.32 -18.22
N MET A 225 -18.46 8.11 -17.96
CA MET A 225 -19.26 6.96 -17.51
C MET A 225 -19.54 6.94 -16.00
N GLY A 226 -18.95 7.86 -15.23
CA GLY A 226 -19.15 7.96 -13.79
C GLY A 226 -18.08 7.26 -12.93
N LYS A 227 -16.86 7.02 -13.45
CA LYS A 227 -15.76 6.35 -12.75
C LYS A 227 -15.45 6.96 -11.37
N THR A 228 -15.12 8.24 -11.34
CA THR A 228 -14.83 8.98 -10.09
C THR A 228 -16.06 9.02 -9.18
N THR A 229 -17.26 9.23 -9.74
CA THR A 229 -18.51 9.21 -8.98
C THR A 229 -18.73 7.89 -8.24
N PHE A 230 -18.53 6.76 -8.93
CA PHE A 230 -18.70 5.44 -8.32
C PHE A 230 -17.69 5.20 -7.18
N ALA A 231 -16.43 5.60 -7.37
CA ALA A 231 -15.41 5.52 -6.33
C ALA A 231 -15.75 6.40 -5.12
N LEU A 232 -16.27 7.62 -5.34
CA LEU A 232 -16.72 8.52 -4.28
C LEU A 232 -17.95 7.99 -3.55
N ASP A 233 -18.88 7.34 -4.25
CA ASP A 233 -20.03 6.68 -3.61
C ASP A 233 -19.59 5.52 -2.72
N ILE A 234 -18.63 4.70 -3.15
CA ILE A 234 -18.01 3.66 -2.30
C ILE A 234 -17.35 4.30 -1.08
N ALA A 235 -16.56 5.36 -1.25
CA ALA A 235 -15.91 6.07 -0.16
C ALA A 235 -16.93 6.60 0.87
N ARG A 236 -17.95 7.31 0.38
CA ARG A 236 -19.02 7.88 1.20
C ARG A 236 -19.81 6.79 1.93
N ASN A 237 -20.21 5.73 1.23
CA ASN A 237 -20.91 4.62 1.86
C ASN A 237 -20.05 3.95 2.94
N ALA A 238 -18.78 3.65 2.64
CA ALA A 238 -17.84 3.03 3.58
C ALA A 238 -17.66 3.89 4.84
N ALA A 239 -17.50 5.20 4.68
CA ALA A 239 -17.26 6.10 5.79
C ALA A 239 -18.55 6.44 6.55
N CYS A 240 -19.60 6.95 5.87
CA CYS A 240 -20.80 7.44 6.53
C CYS A 240 -21.70 6.32 7.10
N ARG A 241 -21.77 5.15 6.43
CA ARG A 241 -22.66 4.07 6.85
C ARG A 241 -21.97 3.02 7.70
N TYR A 242 -20.68 2.77 7.46
CA TYR A 242 -19.92 1.69 8.09
C TYR A 242 -18.77 2.18 8.97
N GLY A 243 -18.57 3.51 9.10
CA GLY A 243 -17.56 4.11 9.96
C GLY A 243 -16.12 3.73 9.57
N LYS A 244 -15.88 3.42 8.27
CA LYS A 244 -14.57 3.02 7.77
C LYS A 244 -13.73 4.23 7.39
N SER A 245 -12.46 4.26 7.82
CA SER A 245 -11.54 5.32 7.46
C SER A 245 -11.08 5.18 6.00
N VAL A 246 -11.32 6.23 5.20
CA VAL A 246 -11.05 6.24 3.76
C VAL A 246 -10.05 7.33 3.41
N GLY A 247 -8.97 6.96 2.74
CA GLY A 247 -8.03 7.89 2.12
C GLY A 247 -8.28 8.00 0.62
N ILE A 248 -8.25 9.22 0.08
CA ILE A 248 -8.44 9.48 -1.35
C ILE A 248 -7.27 10.32 -1.85
N PHE A 249 -6.49 9.78 -2.78
CA PHE A 249 -5.54 10.56 -3.57
C PHE A 249 -6.21 10.98 -4.87
N SER A 250 -6.42 12.29 -5.04
CA SER A 250 -7.03 12.88 -6.23
C SER A 250 -5.98 13.62 -7.04
N LEU A 251 -5.65 13.08 -8.22
CA LEU A 251 -4.67 13.69 -9.13
C LEU A 251 -5.34 14.47 -10.27
N GLU A 252 -6.66 14.30 -10.46
CA GLU A 252 -7.43 14.93 -11.52
C GLU A 252 -8.27 16.11 -11.00
N MET A 253 -8.82 16.00 -9.81
CA MET A 253 -9.80 16.94 -9.26
C MET A 253 -9.32 17.51 -7.93
N SER A 254 -9.64 18.80 -7.65
CA SER A 254 -9.38 19.39 -6.35
C SER A 254 -10.28 18.82 -5.26
N ASP A 255 -9.86 18.95 -4.02
CA ASP A 255 -10.61 18.59 -2.82
C ASP A 255 -12.02 19.18 -2.81
N GLN A 256 -12.15 20.47 -3.14
CA GLN A 256 -13.43 21.19 -3.20
C GLN A 256 -14.40 20.54 -4.21
N GLN A 257 -13.90 20.15 -5.38
CA GLN A 257 -14.74 19.48 -6.40
C GLN A 257 -15.22 18.12 -5.94
N LEU A 258 -14.40 17.38 -5.19
CA LEU A 258 -14.80 16.09 -4.62
C LEU A 258 -15.82 16.26 -3.51
N VAL A 259 -15.60 17.23 -2.62
CA VAL A 259 -16.54 17.57 -1.53
C VAL A 259 -17.88 18.02 -2.08
N ASP A 260 -17.93 18.88 -3.11
CA ASP A 260 -19.18 19.31 -3.76
C ASP A 260 -19.97 18.13 -4.33
N ARG A 261 -19.28 17.15 -4.97
CA ARG A 261 -19.92 15.93 -5.48
C ARG A 261 -20.46 15.03 -4.36
N MET A 262 -19.67 14.81 -3.31
CA MET A 262 -20.12 14.02 -2.16
C MET A 262 -21.31 14.67 -1.47
N LEU A 263 -21.29 16.00 -1.34
CA LEU A 263 -22.34 16.77 -0.71
C LEU A 263 -23.64 16.70 -1.51
N ALA A 264 -23.58 16.89 -2.83
CA ALA A 264 -24.73 16.77 -3.73
C ALA A 264 -25.36 15.36 -3.67
N ALA A 265 -24.51 14.33 -3.68
CA ALA A 265 -24.92 12.93 -3.61
C ALA A 265 -25.57 12.57 -2.26
N GLU A 266 -25.00 13.07 -1.14
CA GLU A 266 -25.47 12.79 0.21
C GLU A 266 -26.73 13.57 0.57
N ALA A 267 -26.83 14.83 0.12
CA ALA A 267 -28.01 15.67 0.32
C ALA A 267 -29.17 15.28 -0.59
N GLY A 268 -28.90 14.59 -1.71
CA GLY A 268 -29.91 14.35 -2.76
C GLY A 268 -30.39 15.65 -3.40
N VAL A 269 -29.48 16.60 -3.59
CA VAL A 269 -29.74 17.92 -4.21
C VAL A 269 -29.00 18.00 -5.52
N ASP A 270 -29.62 18.65 -6.52
CA ASP A 270 -29.03 18.82 -7.85
C ASP A 270 -27.65 19.47 -7.76
N SER A 271 -26.65 18.78 -8.25
CA SER A 271 -25.23 19.18 -8.24
C SER A 271 -25.02 20.56 -8.91
N TRP A 272 -25.80 20.90 -9.96
CA TRP A 272 -25.72 22.20 -10.60
C TRP A 272 -26.27 23.32 -9.71
N LYS A 273 -27.40 23.07 -9.00
CA LYS A 273 -27.97 24.03 -8.04
C LYS A 273 -27.01 24.30 -6.91
N LEU A 274 -26.37 23.26 -6.35
CA LEU A 274 -25.39 23.40 -5.30
C LEU A 274 -24.20 24.25 -5.76
N ARG A 275 -23.60 23.92 -6.91
CA ARG A 275 -22.46 24.63 -7.48
C ARG A 275 -22.75 26.10 -7.84
N THR A 276 -23.98 26.42 -8.24
CA THR A 276 -24.37 27.78 -8.61
C THR A 276 -24.99 28.59 -7.47
N GLY A 277 -25.15 27.97 -6.27
CA GLY A 277 -25.78 28.60 -5.12
C GLY A 277 -27.29 28.86 -5.32
N LYS A 278 -27.95 28.14 -6.23
CA LYS A 278 -29.37 28.34 -6.60
C LYS A 278 -30.29 27.34 -5.90
N LEU A 279 -30.07 27.11 -4.62
CA LEU A 279 -31.02 26.37 -3.79
C LEU A 279 -32.29 27.21 -3.65
N SER A 280 -33.44 26.61 -3.89
CA SER A 280 -34.72 27.35 -4.03
C SER A 280 -35.72 27.03 -2.92
N THR A 281 -35.52 25.98 -2.14
CA THR A 281 -36.44 25.57 -1.10
C THR A 281 -35.74 25.40 0.24
N ASP A 282 -36.46 25.67 1.35
CA ASP A 282 -35.95 25.45 2.69
C ASP A 282 -35.57 23.97 2.91
N GLN A 283 -36.29 23.05 2.29
CA GLN A 283 -36.00 21.61 2.33
C GLN A 283 -34.63 21.28 1.71
N GLU A 284 -34.26 21.93 0.60
CA GLU A 284 -32.94 21.73 -0.01
C GLU A 284 -31.83 22.25 0.94
N PHE A 285 -32.04 23.38 1.61
CA PHE A 285 -31.10 23.90 2.60
C PHE A 285 -30.96 22.97 3.81
N GLU A 286 -32.06 22.47 4.37
CA GLU A 286 -32.03 21.51 5.47
C GLU A 286 -31.34 20.21 5.07
N ALA A 287 -31.60 19.68 3.87
CA ALA A 287 -30.96 18.48 3.35
C ALA A 287 -29.44 18.65 3.20
N VAL A 288 -28.99 19.81 2.70
CA VAL A 288 -27.56 20.15 2.59
C VAL A 288 -26.93 20.25 3.97
N GLN A 289 -27.57 20.93 4.95
CA GLN A 289 -27.06 21.02 6.31
C GLN A 289 -26.93 19.64 6.98
N ALA A 290 -27.96 18.79 6.83
CA ALA A 290 -27.91 17.44 7.36
C ALA A 290 -26.80 16.59 6.71
N ALA A 291 -26.59 16.74 5.40
CA ALA A 291 -25.50 16.06 4.68
C ALA A 291 -24.12 16.57 5.14
N MET A 292 -23.97 17.90 5.34
CA MET A 292 -22.74 18.47 5.88
C MET A 292 -22.41 17.91 7.26
N ALA A 293 -23.40 17.80 8.15
CA ALA A 293 -23.21 17.23 9.48
C ALA A 293 -22.70 15.77 9.38
N ARG A 294 -23.33 14.93 8.54
CA ARG A 294 -22.91 13.54 8.34
C ARG A 294 -21.51 13.41 7.74
N LEU A 295 -21.21 14.22 6.73
CA LEU A 295 -19.89 14.18 6.07
C LEU A 295 -18.77 14.74 6.98
N SER A 296 -19.05 15.70 7.84
CA SER A 296 -18.05 16.25 8.78
C SER A 296 -17.62 15.23 9.85
N GLU A 297 -18.49 14.31 10.20
CA GLU A 297 -18.19 13.22 11.15
C GLU A 297 -17.58 11.99 10.45
N ALA A 298 -17.69 11.89 9.11
CA ALA A 298 -17.20 10.76 8.36
C ALA A 298 -15.66 10.78 8.27
N PRO A 299 -14.97 9.67 8.54
CA PRO A 299 -13.50 9.60 8.48
C PRO A 299 -13.01 9.49 7.03
N ILE A 300 -13.17 10.56 6.24
CA ILE A 300 -12.71 10.69 4.86
C ILE A 300 -11.57 11.70 4.81
N HIS A 301 -10.45 11.29 4.24
CA HIS A 301 -9.24 12.11 4.13
C HIS A 301 -8.86 12.24 2.65
N ILE A 302 -8.68 13.46 2.16
CA ILE A 302 -8.38 13.77 0.77
C ILE A 302 -6.99 14.40 0.67
N ASP A 303 -6.20 13.92 -0.26
CA ASP A 303 -4.92 14.50 -0.70
C ASP A 303 -5.03 14.79 -2.20
N ASP A 304 -5.06 16.08 -2.58
CA ASP A 304 -5.19 16.55 -3.97
C ASP A 304 -3.89 17.21 -4.49
N GLN A 305 -2.76 16.94 -3.81
CA GLN A 305 -1.49 17.55 -4.20
C GLN A 305 -1.05 17.06 -5.59
N PRO A 306 -0.77 18.00 -6.52
CA PRO A 306 -0.30 17.64 -7.86
C PRO A 306 1.13 17.06 -7.79
N GLY A 307 1.41 16.10 -8.69
CA GLY A 307 2.76 15.51 -8.80
C GLY A 307 3.09 14.46 -7.73
N ASN A 308 2.09 13.91 -7.06
CA ASN A 308 2.28 12.79 -6.15
C ASN A 308 2.91 11.59 -6.88
N ASN A 309 4.12 11.24 -6.48
CA ASN A 309 4.76 9.98 -6.87
C ASN A 309 4.40 8.88 -5.86
N ILE A 310 4.65 7.64 -6.23
CA ILE A 310 4.30 6.47 -5.39
C ILE A 310 4.97 6.49 -4.01
N LEU A 311 6.15 7.11 -3.87
CA LEU A 311 6.87 7.21 -2.59
C LEU A 311 6.16 8.19 -1.65
N LYS A 312 5.76 9.38 -2.16
CA LYS A 312 4.98 10.35 -1.38
C LYS A 312 3.63 9.78 -0.95
N MET A 313 2.91 9.12 -1.88
CA MET A 313 1.65 8.44 -1.56
C MET A 313 1.82 7.39 -0.46
N ARG A 314 2.89 6.60 -0.53
CA ARG A 314 3.20 5.57 0.48
C ARG A 314 3.46 6.18 1.86
N SER A 315 4.22 7.26 1.91
CA SER A 315 4.52 7.99 3.14
C SER A 315 3.24 8.60 3.75
N SER A 316 2.44 9.31 2.94
CA SER A 316 1.17 9.91 3.35
C SER A 316 0.16 8.88 3.81
N ALA A 317 0.02 7.76 3.08
CA ALA A 317 -0.90 6.68 3.45
C ALA A 317 -0.50 5.97 4.75
N ARG A 318 0.81 5.77 5.00
CA ARG A 318 1.31 5.24 6.28
C ARG A 318 1.04 6.19 7.43
N ARG A 319 1.29 7.48 7.24
CA ARG A 319 1.01 8.49 8.24
C ARG A 319 -0.48 8.51 8.57
N LEU A 320 -1.34 8.56 7.55
CA LEU A 320 -2.79 8.51 7.73
C LEU A 320 -3.23 7.27 8.52
N LYS A 321 -2.70 6.09 8.17
CA LYS A 321 -3.02 4.85 8.87
C LYS A 321 -2.61 4.87 10.35
N ASN A 322 -1.48 5.50 10.68
CA ASN A 322 -0.97 5.57 12.05
C ASN A 322 -1.71 6.61 12.90
N GLU A 323 -2.11 7.75 12.31
CA GLU A 323 -2.72 8.87 13.02
C GLU A 323 -4.25 8.72 13.16
N HIS A 324 -4.92 8.27 12.10
CA HIS A 324 -6.39 8.24 12.01
C HIS A 324 -6.97 6.85 11.69
N GLY A 325 -6.11 5.86 11.44
CA GLY A 325 -6.53 4.59 10.87
C GLY A 325 -6.75 4.71 9.36
N LEU A 326 -6.75 3.57 8.67
CA LEU A 326 -7.03 3.50 7.23
C LEU A 326 -7.61 2.12 6.92
N ASP A 327 -8.82 2.08 6.40
CA ASP A 327 -9.52 0.87 5.99
C ASP A 327 -9.60 0.72 4.46
N LEU A 328 -9.65 1.83 3.72
CA LEU A 328 -9.77 1.86 2.27
C LEU A 328 -8.93 2.98 1.69
N LEU A 329 -8.20 2.71 0.60
CA LEU A 329 -7.45 3.72 -0.14
C LEU A 329 -7.98 3.80 -1.58
N ILE A 330 -8.25 5.03 -2.06
CA ILE A 330 -8.70 5.29 -3.45
C ILE A 330 -7.65 6.17 -4.13
N VAL A 331 -7.33 5.87 -5.39
CA VAL A 331 -6.36 6.62 -6.19
C VAL A 331 -7.01 6.99 -7.54
N ASP A 332 -7.26 8.27 -7.79
CA ASP A 332 -7.85 8.79 -9.03
C ASP A 332 -6.85 9.68 -9.77
N TYR A 333 -6.23 9.26 -10.85
CA TYR A 333 -6.19 7.97 -11.55
C TYR A 333 -4.75 7.62 -11.94
N LEU A 334 -4.50 6.34 -12.22
CA LEU A 334 -3.16 5.75 -12.41
C LEU A 334 -2.28 6.48 -13.43
N GLN A 335 -2.84 6.91 -14.56
CA GLN A 335 -2.08 7.47 -15.66
C GLN A 335 -1.55 8.90 -15.39
N LEU A 336 -1.94 9.54 -14.29
CA LEU A 336 -1.39 10.83 -13.84
C LEU A 336 -0.26 10.68 -12.83
N MET A 337 0.00 9.47 -12.35
CA MET A 337 1.10 9.21 -11.43
C MET A 337 2.46 9.28 -12.14
N SER A 338 3.45 9.82 -11.44
CA SER A 338 4.83 9.79 -11.88
C SER A 338 5.56 8.56 -11.32
N PRO A 339 6.26 7.76 -12.16
CA PRO A 339 7.06 6.65 -11.68
C PRO A 339 8.28 7.14 -10.88
N THR A 340 8.79 6.29 -9.99
CA THR A 340 9.89 6.63 -9.07
C THR A 340 11.24 6.83 -9.79
N SER A 341 11.44 6.13 -10.91
CA SER A 341 12.71 6.04 -11.64
C SER A 341 12.58 6.35 -13.12
N ALA A 342 11.69 7.30 -13.51
CA ALA A 342 11.47 7.63 -14.91
C ALA A 342 12.78 8.05 -15.58
N LYS A 343 13.33 7.15 -16.40
CA LYS A 343 14.27 7.58 -17.45
C LYS A 343 13.43 8.18 -18.57
N ALA A 344 13.91 9.25 -19.16
CA ALA A 344 13.24 9.94 -20.29
C ALA A 344 12.91 9.01 -21.50
N SER A 345 13.41 7.78 -21.48
CA SER A 345 13.24 6.74 -22.51
C SER A 345 12.16 5.70 -22.19
N ASP A 346 11.54 5.71 -20.98
CA ASP A 346 10.63 4.64 -20.57
C ASP A 346 9.26 4.80 -21.27
N SER A 347 8.78 3.71 -21.87
CA SER A 347 7.47 3.69 -22.51
C SER A 347 6.35 3.82 -21.47
N MET A 348 5.19 4.38 -21.88
CA MET A 348 4.01 4.50 -21.00
C MET A 348 3.60 3.15 -20.39
N VAL A 349 3.77 2.05 -21.11
CA VAL A 349 3.52 0.69 -20.64
C VAL A 349 4.41 0.33 -19.45
N GLN A 350 5.69 0.67 -19.52
CA GLN A 350 6.65 0.40 -18.42
C GLN A 350 6.31 1.23 -17.18
N GLN A 351 5.96 2.50 -17.36
CA GLN A 351 5.56 3.38 -16.26
C GLN A 351 4.31 2.86 -15.55
N VAL A 352 3.27 2.50 -16.30
CA VAL A 352 2.03 1.92 -15.74
C VAL A 352 2.28 0.58 -15.06
N THR A 353 3.22 -0.23 -15.58
CA THR A 353 3.64 -1.49 -14.95
C THR A 353 4.29 -1.26 -13.59
N GLU A 354 5.22 -0.30 -13.50
CA GLU A 354 5.88 0.05 -12.24
C GLU A 354 4.86 0.56 -11.21
N ILE A 355 3.94 1.42 -11.64
CA ILE A 355 2.90 2.00 -10.78
C ILE A 355 1.96 0.91 -10.26
N SER A 356 1.44 0.02 -11.12
CA SER A 356 0.51 -1.03 -10.72
C SER A 356 1.14 -2.00 -9.72
N ARG A 357 2.38 -2.44 -9.97
CA ARG A 357 3.15 -3.27 -9.04
C ARG A 357 3.37 -2.58 -7.70
N SER A 358 3.69 -1.29 -7.72
CA SER A 358 3.94 -0.50 -6.52
C SER A 358 2.67 -0.32 -5.68
N LEU A 359 1.50 -0.11 -6.32
CA LEU A 359 0.21 -0.05 -5.64
C LEU A 359 -0.19 -1.41 -5.04
N LYS A 360 0.11 -2.52 -5.72
CA LYS A 360 -0.11 -3.86 -5.14
C LYS A 360 0.77 -4.10 -3.90
N ILE A 361 2.02 -3.66 -3.94
CA ILE A 361 2.92 -3.70 -2.78
C ILE A 361 2.36 -2.83 -1.65
N LEU A 362 1.88 -1.62 -1.96
CA LEU A 362 1.27 -0.71 -0.99
C LEU A 362 0.04 -1.31 -0.32
N ALA A 363 -0.87 -1.92 -1.08
CA ALA A 363 -2.06 -2.60 -0.56
C ALA A 363 -1.69 -3.70 0.45
N ARG A 364 -0.67 -4.51 0.13
CA ARG A 364 -0.17 -5.57 1.01
C ARG A 364 0.53 -5.05 2.25
N GLU A 365 1.33 -4.00 2.10
CA GLU A 365 2.06 -3.37 3.19
C GLU A 365 1.14 -2.70 4.21
N LEU A 366 0.14 -1.98 3.71
CA LEU A 366 -0.86 -1.32 4.56
C LEU A 366 -1.96 -2.28 5.04
N ASP A 367 -2.06 -3.50 4.51
CA ASP A 367 -3.15 -4.44 4.76
C ASP A 367 -4.54 -3.78 4.59
N VAL A 368 -4.71 -3.03 3.49
CA VAL A 368 -5.95 -2.37 3.10
C VAL A 368 -6.25 -2.59 1.62
N PRO A 369 -7.53 -2.64 1.19
CA PRO A 369 -7.88 -2.58 -0.22
C PRO A 369 -7.45 -1.25 -0.82
N VAL A 370 -6.87 -1.30 -2.02
CA VAL A 370 -6.51 -0.13 -2.82
C VAL A 370 -7.35 -0.14 -4.09
N VAL A 371 -8.25 0.83 -4.24
CA VAL A 371 -9.05 1.04 -5.45
C VAL A 371 -8.33 2.05 -6.33
N ALA A 372 -7.78 1.59 -7.43
CA ALA A 372 -7.09 2.44 -8.39
C ALA A 372 -7.95 2.64 -9.64
N LEU A 373 -8.20 3.90 -9.97
CA LEU A 373 -9.00 4.26 -11.12
C LEU A 373 -8.14 4.25 -12.39
N SER A 374 -8.70 3.75 -13.49
CA SER A 374 -8.03 3.68 -14.78
C SER A 374 -8.95 4.10 -15.93
N GLN A 375 -8.37 4.64 -16.99
CA GLN A 375 -9.10 4.99 -18.19
C GLN A 375 -8.97 3.88 -19.23
N LEU A 376 -10.11 3.48 -19.83
CA LEU A 376 -10.12 2.49 -20.90
C LEU A 376 -9.64 3.07 -22.24
N SER A 377 -9.09 2.20 -23.09
CA SER A 377 -8.71 2.52 -24.47
C SER A 377 -9.91 3.01 -25.31
N ARG A 378 -9.67 3.89 -26.28
CA ARG A 378 -10.67 4.33 -27.26
C ARG A 378 -11.16 3.20 -28.16
N ALA A 379 -10.42 2.11 -28.26
CA ALA A 379 -10.80 0.93 -29.05
C ALA A 379 -12.15 0.32 -28.61
N VAL A 380 -12.54 0.48 -27.34
CA VAL A 380 -13.85 0.04 -26.84
C VAL A 380 -14.99 0.74 -27.58
N GLU A 381 -14.89 2.05 -27.78
CA GLU A 381 -15.92 2.85 -28.49
C GLU A 381 -16.00 2.46 -29.98
N GLN A 382 -14.84 2.21 -30.60
CA GLN A 382 -14.77 1.82 -32.01
C GLN A 382 -15.37 0.43 -32.28
N ARG A 383 -15.18 -0.50 -31.32
CA ARG A 383 -15.71 -1.86 -31.42
C ARG A 383 -17.20 -1.93 -31.13
N GLY A 384 -17.71 -1.01 -30.30
CA GLY A 384 -19.01 -1.13 -29.67
C GLY A 384 -19.07 -2.31 -28.66
N GLY A 385 -20.02 -2.27 -27.73
CA GLY A 385 -20.26 -3.32 -26.76
C GLY A 385 -19.49 -3.18 -25.46
N LYS A 386 -19.56 -4.23 -24.62
CA LYS A 386 -19.03 -4.21 -23.26
C LYS A 386 -17.50 -4.20 -23.22
N PRO A 387 -16.89 -3.48 -22.26
CA PRO A 387 -15.45 -3.53 -22.01
C PRO A 387 -14.95 -4.92 -21.68
N ARG A 388 -13.68 -5.21 -21.99
CA ARG A 388 -12.98 -6.46 -21.68
C ARG A 388 -11.62 -6.15 -21.08
N LEU A 389 -10.96 -7.13 -20.45
CA LEU A 389 -9.60 -6.97 -19.88
C LEU A 389 -8.60 -6.42 -20.90
N SER A 390 -8.66 -6.85 -22.16
CA SER A 390 -7.80 -6.33 -23.24
C SER A 390 -7.94 -4.83 -23.53
N ASP A 391 -9.00 -4.20 -23.03
CA ASP A 391 -9.29 -2.78 -23.25
C ASP A 391 -8.63 -1.88 -22.17
N LEU A 392 -8.03 -2.47 -21.15
CA LEU A 392 -7.10 -1.79 -20.25
C LEU A 392 -5.86 -1.44 -21.08
N ARG A 393 -5.83 -0.24 -21.64
CA ARG A 393 -4.83 0.25 -22.59
C ARG A 393 -3.41 0.13 -22.05
N ASP A 394 -2.52 -0.44 -22.85
CA ASP A 394 -1.06 -0.50 -22.62
C ASP A 394 -0.62 -1.18 -21.32
N SER A 395 -1.44 -2.08 -20.75
CA SER A 395 -1.25 -2.56 -19.40
C SER A 395 -1.64 -4.03 -19.17
N GLY A 396 -1.07 -4.94 -19.95
CA GLY A 396 -1.10 -6.36 -19.60
C GLY A 396 -0.60 -6.65 -18.17
N SER A 397 0.17 -5.74 -17.60
CA SER A 397 0.65 -5.77 -16.23
C SER A 397 -0.41 -5.38 -15.19
N ILE A 398 -1.27 -4.38 -15.45
CA ILE A 398 -2.38 -4.05 -14.55
C ILE A 398 -3.29 -5.27 -14.40
N GLU A 399 -3.58 -5.95 -15.50
CA GLU A 399 -4.37 -7.17 -15.47
C GLU A 399 -3.70 -8.24 -14.60
N GLN A 400 -2.37 -8.41 -14.67
CA GLN A 400 -1.67 -9.42 -13.90
C GLN A 400 -1.61 -9.09 -12.40
N ASP A 401 -1.33 -7.83 -12.05
CA ASP A 401 -1.12 -7.38 -10.67
C ASP A 401 -2.45 -7.23 -9.89
N ALA A 402 -3.54 -6.86 -10.57
CA ALA A 402 -4.84 -6.68 -9.95
C ALA A 402 -5.45 -8.00 -9.44
N ASP A 403 -6.09 -7.96 -8.28
CA ASP A 403 -6.87 -9.06 -7.73
C ASP A 403 -8.32 -9.00 -8.18
N LEU A 404 -8.83 -7.80 -8.37
CA LEU A 404 -10.18 -7.50 -8.85
C LEU A 404 -10.12 -6.44 -9.95
N VAL A 405 -10.83 -6.67 -11.05
CA VAL A 405 -11.00 -5.68 -12.13
C VAL A 405 -12.47 -5.48 -12.40
N MET A 406 -12.90 -4.24 -12.28
CA MET A 406 -14.29 -3.82 -12.51
C MET A 406 -14.35 -2.78 -13.63
N PHE A 407 -15.34 -2.90 -14.49
CA PHE A 407 -15.64 -1.91 -15.53
C PHE A 407 -17.02 -1.31 -15.33
N ILE A 408 -17.15 -0.01 -15.61
CA ILE A 408 -18.44 0.65 -15.68
C ILE A 408 -18.83 0.72 -17.15
N HIS A 409 -20.00 0.17 -17.47
CA HIS A 409 -20.60 0.20 -18.78
C HIS A 409 -21.99 0.85 -18.71
N ARG A 410 -22.23 1.85 -19.56
CA ARG A 410 -23.51 2.54 -19.68
C ARG A 410 -23.88 2.58 -21.16
N GLU A 411 -24.92 1.83 -21.54
CA GLU A 411 -25.36 1.70 -22.91
C GLU A 411 -25.96 3.02 -23.44
N ASP A 412 -26.69 3.76 -22.60
CA ASP A 412 -27.28 5.05 -22.87
C ASP A 412 -26.28 6.15 -23.27
N LYS A 413 -25.04 6.03 -22.83
CA LYS A 413 -23.96 6.99 -23.17
C LYS A 413 -23.14 6.60 -24.39
N ILE A 414 -23.22 5.33 -24.82
CA ILE A 414 -22.47 4.81 -25.99
C ILE A 414 -23.27 5.09 -27.27
N HIS A 415 -24.58 4.82 -27.23
CA HIS A 415 -25.47 4.99 -28.37
C HIS A 415 -26.33 6.26 -28.23
N LYS A 416 -25.66 7.42 -28.25
CA LYS A 416 -26.32 8.74 -28.05
C LYS A 416 -27.48 9.05 -29.03
N ASP A 417 -27.45 8.43 -30.19
CA ASP A 417 -28.41 8.67 -31.28
C ASP A 417 -29.59 7.68 -31.29
N GLN A 418 -29.58 6.70 -30.37
CA GLN A 418 -30.67 5.73 -30.23
C GLN A 418 -31.26 5.80 -28.83
N PRO A 419 -32.58 5.92 -28.67
CA PRO A 419 -33.19 5.83 -27.35
C PRO A 419 -32.89 4.46 -26.75
N SER A 420 -32.23 4.45 -25.59
CA SER A 420 -31.98 3.21 -24.85
C SER A 420 -33.26 2.73 -24.20
N ASP A 421 -33.55 1.45 -24.31
CA ASP A 421 -34.68 0.81 -23.61
C ASP A 421 -34.51 0.85 -22.08
N ARG A 422 -33.27 1.13 -21.59
CA ARG A 422 -32.90 1.12 -20.17
C ARG A 422 -32.05 2.38 -19.84
N PRO A 423 -32.66 3.59 -19.82
CA PRO A 423 -31.93 4.83 -19.56
C PRO A 423 -31.36 4.82 -18.14
N ASN A 424 -30.17 5.41 -17.98
CA ASN A 424 -29.48 5.57 -16.70
C ASN A 424 -29.11 4.25 -15.97
N ILE A 425 -29.20 3.11 -16.62
CA ILE A 425 -28.69 1.87 -16.06
C ILE A 425 -27.18 1.76 -16.32
N ALA A 426 -26.45 1.57 -15.25
CA ALA A 426 -25.02 1.30 -15.27
C ALA A 426 -24.76 -0.16 -14.88
N GLU A 427 -24.04 -0.86 -15.70
CA GLU A 427 -23.61 -2.22 -15.43
C GLU A 427 -22.17 -2.19 -14.93
N ILE A 428 -21.95 -2.71 -13.72
CA ILE A 428 -20.65 -2.90 -13.13
C ILE A 428 -20.19 -4.32 -13.46
N LEU A 429 -19.30 -4.42 -14.44
CA LEU A 429 -18.76 -5.69 -14.91
C LEU A 429 -17.56 -6.10 -14.07
N VAL A 430 -17.59 -7.27 -13.44
CA VAL A 430 -16.46 -7.88 -12.76
C VAL A 430 -15.81 -8.87 -13.72
N GLU A 431 -14.75 -8.45 -14.39
CA GLU A 431 -14.07 -9.23 -15.43
C GLU A 431 -12.88 -10.05 -14.91
N LYS A 432 -12.36 -9.69 -13.75
CA LYS A 432 -11.36 -10.48 -13.01
C LYS A 432 -11.68 -10.46 -11.53
N HIS A 433 -11.66 -11.62 -10.90
CA HIS A 433 -11.79 -11.77 -9.44
C HIS A 433 -10.97 -12.97 -8.97
N ARG A 434 -9.84 -12.74 -8.29
CA ARG A 434 -8.96 -13.83 -7.83
C ARG A 434 -9.61 -14.73 -6.79
N ASN A 435 -10.46 -14.13 -5.95
CA ASN A 435 -11.02 -14.81 -4.77
C ASN A 435 -12.51 -15.14 -4.91
N GLY A 436 -13.10 -14.93 -6.10
CA GLY A 436 -14.52 -15.13 -6.31
C GLY A 436 -14.92 -15.24 -7.79
N PRO A 437 -16.22 -15.28 -8.07
CA PRO A 437 -16.74 -15.38 -9.43
C PRO A 437 -16.58 -14.05 -10.21
N VAL A 438 -16.64 -14.15 -11.54
CA VAL A 438 -16.81 -13.01 -12.46
C VAL A 438 -18.29 -12.87 -12.81
N GLY A 439 -18.73 -11.66 -13.19
CA GLY A 439 -20.13 -11.41 -13.52
C GLY A 439 -20.45 -9.92 -13.58
N SER A 440 -21.71 -9.54 -13.38
CA SER A 440 -22.10 -8.13 -13.40
C SER A 440 -23.18 -7.81 -12.36
N ALA A 441 -23.15 -6.55 -11.91
CA ALA A 441 -24.18 -5.97 -11.06
C ALA A 441 -24.74 -4.72 -11.75
N GLU A 442 -26.06 -4.57 -11.76
CA GLU A 442 -26.75 -3.41 -12.32
C GLU A 442 -27.03 -2.38 -11.23
N LEU A 443 -26.77 -1.11 -11.54
CA LEU A 443 -27.04 0.04 -10.69
C LEU A 443 -27.77 1.12 -11.49
N TYR A 444 -28.51 1.97 -10.81
CA TYR A 444 -29.10 3.16 -11.40
C TYR A 444 -28.15 4.35 -11.21
N PHE A 445 -27.87 5.07 -12.26
CA PHE A 445 -27.10 6.31 -12.23
C PHE A 445 -28.00 7.52 -12.22
N ASP A 446 -28.03 8.24 -11.11
CA ASP A 446 -28.78 9.47 -10.94
C ASP A 446 -27.97 10.66 -11.47
N ASP A 447 -28.22 11.06 -12.70
CA ASP A 447 -27.48 12.15 -13.39
C ASP A 447 -27.60 13.50 -12.65
N LYS A 448 -28.77 13.80 -12.01
CA LYS A 448 -29.02 15.08 -11.33
C LYS A 448 -28.20 15.22 -10.04
N HIS A 449 -28.15 14.14 -9.27
CA HIS A 449 -27.46 14.12 -7.99
C HIS A 449 -26.04 13.55 -8.09
N VAL A 450 -25.61 13.15 -9.29
CA VAL A 450 -24.28 12.60 -9.60
C VAL A 450 -23.92 11.44 -8.64
N ARG A 451 -24.79 10.42 -8.58
CA ARG A 451 -24.61 9.25 -7.70
C ARG A 451 -25.13 7.96 -8.31
N PHE A 452 -24.61 6.83 -7.84
CA PHE A 452 -25.14 5.51 -8.13
C PHE A 452 -26.09 5.06 -7.01
N LEU A 453 -27.13 4.34 -7.39
CA LEU A 453 -28.13 3.77 -6.50
C LEU A 453 -28.27 2.27 -6.78
N SER A 454 -28.57 1.48 -5.74
CA SER A 454 -28.94 0.08 -5.91
C SER A 454 -30.30 -0.02 -6.62
N LEU A 455 -30.41 -0.95 -7.57
CA LEU A 455 -31.71 -1.32 -8.11
C LEU A 455 -32.38 -2.29 -7.15
N ASP A 456 -33.50 -1.89 -6.59
CA ASP A 456 -34.36 -2.79 -5.83
C ASP A 456 -35.01 -3.80 -6.78
N THR A 457 -34.57 -5.05 -6.75
CA THR A 457 -35.11 -6.12 -7.61
C THR A 457 -36.56 -6.48 -7.28
N HIS A 458 -37.10 -6.04 -6.13
CA HIS A 458 -38.48 -6.25 -5.73
C HIS A 458 -39.46 -5.15 -6.16
N HIS A 459 -38.98 -3.95 -6.56
CA HIS A 459 -39.81 -2.82 -7.00
C HIS A 459 -39.34 -2.22 -8.34
N GLY A 460 -38.56 -2.95 -9.12
CA GLY A 460 -37.93 -2.47 -10.36
C GLY A 460 -38.91 -1.96 -11.42
N ASN A 461 -40.18 -2.30 -11.36
CA ASN A 461 -41.21 -1.82 -12.29
C ASN A 461 -41.94 -0.55 -11.79
N GLU A 462 -41.94 -0.25 -10.48
CA GLU A 462 -42.65 0.94 -9.97
C GLU A 462 -41.73 2.18 -9.88
N ALA A 463 -40.44 2.02 -9.62
CA ALA A 463 -39.50 3.15 -9.61
C ALA A 463 -39.26 3.74 -11.01
N ILE A 464 -39.24 2.91 -12.03
CA ILE A 464 -39.13 3.36 -13.45
C ILE A 464 -40.42 4.09 -13.89
N ALA A 465 -41.59 3.64 -13.42
CA ALA A 465 -42.87 4.28 -13.71
C ALA A 465 -43.08 5.61 -12.95
N ALA A 466 -42.44 5.79 -11.79
CA ALA A 466 -42.51 7.05 -11.04
C ALA A 466 -41.58 8.14 -11.61
N ALA A 467 -40.40 7.75 -12.14
CA ALA A 467 -39.47 8.68 -12.75
C ALA A 467 -40.02 9.24 -14.11
N SER A 468 -40.76 8.43 -14.85
CA SER A 468 -41.34 8.85 -16.15
C SER A 468 -42.61 9.74 -16.05
N LYS A 469 -43.21 9.84 -14.86
CA LYS A 469 -44.40 10.67 -14.63
C LYS A 469 -44.12 12.10 -14.15
N ASN A 470 -42.87 12.43 -13.84
CA ASN A 470 -42.48 13.77 -13.35
C ASN A 470 -41.87 14.67 -14.45
N ASP A 471 -41.81 14.24 -15.70
CA ASP A 471 -41.26 15.05 -16.81
C ASP A 471 -42.35 15.79 -17.64
N ASP A 472 -43.62 15.75 -17.19
CA ASP A 472 -44.73 16.51 -17.82
C ASP A 472 -45.26 17.61 -16.89
N PHE A 473 -44.38 18.59 -16.52
CA PHE A 473 -44.86 19.91 -16.09
C PHE A 473 -43.75 20.96 -16.26
#